data_d9f2429c81762d2bbe1ef7670b26cf29
#
_entry.id   d9f2429c81762d2bbe1ef7670b26cf29
#
_cell.length_a   1.000
_cell.length_b   1.000
_cell.length_c   1.000
_cell.angle_alpha   90.00
_cell.angle_beta   90.00
_cell.angle_gamma   90.00
#
_symmetry.space_group_name_H-M   'P 1'
#
loop_
_entity.id
_entity.type
_entity.pdbx_description
1 polymer ?
#
loop_
_entity_poly.entity_id
_entity_poly.type
_entity_poly.pdbx_seq_one_letter_code
_entity_poly.pdbx_strand_id
1 'polypeptide(L)'
;MTTRVFLVDDHEIVRRGVADLIDAEPDLEVVGEAGTVRDTVGRVAATLPDVVVLDVRLPDGSGIDACRSVRSAFPDIVCLMLTAYDDDRAMQAAILAGAAGYVVKDIRGQTLLEDIRRVAAGRRLLPATTVPATVERLTSEVRDDVPELTMRERQVLELIAGGLTNRQIGDRLGLAEKTVKNYVSGLLAKLGLERRTQAAVYGADHGVRDHRR
;
A
#
# COMPACT_ATOMS: atom_id res chain seq x y z
N MET A 1 24.91 -22.35 -3.01
CA MET A 1 25.01 -20.87 -2.97
C MET A 1 24.10 -20.40 -1.84
N THR A 2 24.59 -19.57 -0.94
CA THR A 2 23.78 -19.02 0.18
C THR A 2 23.01 -17.81 -0.34
N THR A 3 21.69 -17.75 -0.11
CA THR A 3 20.85 -16.62 -0.48
C THR A 3 21.02 -15.49 0.57
N ARG A 4 21.40 -14.32 0.10
CA ARG A 4 21.67 -13.15 0.93
C ARG A 4 20.40 -12.33 1.12
N VAL A 5 19.96 -12.18 2.36
CA VAL A 5 18.70 -11.55 2.73
C VAL A 5 18.96 -10.23 3.47
N PHE A 6 18.23 -9.18 3.12
CA PHE A 6 18.20 -7.90 3.83
C PHE A 6 16.83 -7.68 4.44
N LEU A 7 16.78 -7.29 5.73
CA LEU A 7 15.54 -7.11 6.47
C LEU A 7 15.20 -5.63 6.68
N VAL A 8 13.95 -5.27 6.45
CA VAL A 8 13.43 -3.91 6.71
C VAL A 8 12.16 -4.00 7.53
N ASP A 9 12.24 -3.63 8.80
CA ASP A 9 11.13 -3.62 9.76
C ASP A 9 11.47 -2.64 10.89
N ASP A 10 10.54 -1.81 11.32
CA ASP A 10 10.77 -0.85 12.41
C ASP A 10 10.70 -1.50 13.80
N HIS A 11 10.08 -2.68 13.90
CA HIS A 11 9.98 -3.44 15.14
C HIS A 11 11.24 -4.27 15.39
N GLU A 12 12.15 -3.81 16.22
CA GLU A 12 13.44 -4.47 16.49
C GLU A 12 13.29 -5.93 16.93
N ILE A 13 12.31 -6.24 17.79
CA ILE A 13 12.06 -7.60 18.27
C ILE A 13 11.61 -8.52 17.12
N VAL A 14 10.74 -8.04 16.24
CA VAL A 14 10.28 -8.80 15.06
C VAL A 14 11.44 -9.01 14.10
N ARG A 15 12.19 -7.96 13.81
CA ARG A 15 13.34 -8.01 12.91
C ARG A 15 14.41 -8.99 13.38
N ARG A 16 14.76 -8.96 14.69
CA ARG A 16 15.68 -9.94 15.27
C ARG A 16 15.14 -11.36 15.20
N GLY A 17 13.87 -11.57 15.57
CA GLY A 17 13.26 -12.89 15.49
C GLY A 17 13.25 -13.46 14.06
N VAL A 18 13.02 -12.62 13.04
CA VAL A 18 13.11 -13.02 11.63
C VAL A 18 14.57 -13.28 11.22
N ALA A 19 15.51 -12.47 11.69
CA ALA A 19 16.95 -12.69 11.44
C ALA A 19 17.42 -14.04 12.01
N ASP A 20 17.09 -14.32 13.26
CA ASP A 20 17.46 -15.60 13.92
C ASP A 20 16.87 -16.81 13.18
N LEU A 21 15.64 -16.70 12.66
CA LEU A 21 15.03 -17.76 11.86
C LEU A 21 15.75 -17.98 10.54
N ILE A 22 16.18 -16.91 9.86
CA ILE A 22 16.89 -16.98 8.58
C ILE A 22 18.31 -17.54 8.80
N ASP A 23 19.04 -17.02 9.79
CA ASP A 23 20.41 -17.42 10.06
C ASP A 23 20.54 -18.84 10.64
N ALA A 24 19.41 -19.43 11.12
CA ALA A 24 19.37 -20.86 11.49
C ALA A 24 19.40 -21.80 10.28
N GLU A 25 19.17 -21.29 9.07
CA GLU A 25 19.12 -22.08 7.84
C GLU A 25 20.49 -22.05 7.11
N PRO A 26 21.05 -23.19 6.71
CA PRO A 26 22.39 -23.23 6.12
C PRO A 26 22.50 -22.61 4.72
N ASP A 27 21.37 -22.36 4.07
CA ASP A 27 21.27 -21.84 2.71
C ASP A 27 20.81 -20.38 2.64
N LEU A 28 20.57 -19.75 3.81
CA LEU A 28 20.16 -18.35 3.93
C LEU A 28 21.13 -17.58 4.85
N GLU A 29 21.26 -16.27 4.64
CA GLU A 29 22.12 -15.40 5.46
C GLU A 29 21.55 -14.00 5.50
N VAL A 30 21.43 -13.39 6.69
CA VAL A 30 21.06 -11.98 6.84
C VAL A 30 22.31 -11.11 6.66
N VAL A 31 22.37 -10.36 5.57
CA VAL A 31 23.52 -9.49 5.23
C VAL A 31 23.34 -8.03 5.66
N GLY A 32 22.18 -7.67 6.18
CA GLY A 32 21.94 -6.35 6.72
C GLY A 32 20.49 -6.10 7.09
N GLU A 33 20.28 -5.00 7.80
CA GLU A 33 18.98 -4.61 8.34
C GLU A 33 18.77 -3.10 8.23
N ALA A 34 17.50 -2.66 8.16
CA ALA A 34 17.08 -1.27 8.28
C ALA A 34 15.76 -1.17 9.05
N GLY A 35 15.51 -0.03 9.71
CA GLY A 35 14.23 0.25 10.38
C GLY A 35 13.45 1.39 9.73
N THR A 36 13.95 1.98 8.63
CA THR A 36 13.39 3.16 7.99
C THR A 36 13.48 3.08 6.46
N VAL A 37 12.59 3.76 5.76
CA VAL A 37 12.66 3.91 4.29
C VAL A 37 13.95 4.59 3.88
N ARG A 38 14.33 5.63 4.61
CA ARG A 38 15.53 6.46 4.33
C ARG A 38 16.82 5.65 4.32
N ASP A 39 16.98 4.74 5.28
CA ASP A 39 18.19 3.95 5.44
C ASP A 39 18.25 2.76 4.48
N THR A 40 17.10 2.32 3.96
CA THR A 40 16.98 1.08 3.18
C THR A 40 17.85 1.10 1.94
N VAL A 41 17.69 2.09 1.04
CA VAL A 41 18.37 2.07 -0.27
C VAL A 41 19.89 2.14 -0.12
N GLY A 42 20.39 3.01 0.79
CA GLY A 42 21.83 3.14 1.03
C GLY A 42 22.48 1.89 1.60
N ARG A 43 21.80 1.21 2.54
CA ARG A 43 22.31 -0.03 3.14
C ARG A 43 22.18 -1.22 2.19
N VAL A 44 21.12 -1.30 1.40
CA VAL A 44 20.97 -2.30 0.32
C VAL A 44 22.08 -2.14 -0.71
N ALA A 45 22.43 -0.89 -1.10
CA ALA A 45 23.55 -0.62 -2.01
C ALA A 45 24.89 -1.12 -1.46
N ALA A 46 25.10 -1.05 -0.15
CA ALA A 46 26.35 -1.47 0.50
C ALA A 46 26.46 -3.01 0.62
N THR A 47 25.31 -3.70 0.74
CA THR A 47 25.30 -5.14 0.98
C THR A 47 24.99 -5.98 -0.27
N LEU A 48 24.28 -5.40 -1.26
CA LEU A 48 23.83 -6.07 -2.50
C LEU A 48 23.22 -7.46 -2.21
N PRO A 49 22.08 -7.53 -1.49
CA PRO A 49 21.40 -8.78 -1.19
C PRO A 49 20.72 -9.37 -2.44
N ASP A 50 20.38 -10.67 -2.38
CA ASP A 50 19.54 -11.31 -3.39
C ASP A 50 18.06 -10.97 -3.16
N VAL A 51 17.65 -10.95 -1.88
CA VAL A 51 16.27 -10.70 -1.48
C VAL A 51 16.22 -9.62 -0.40
N VAL A 52 15.30 -8.66 -0.56
CA VAL A 52 14.94 -7.69 0.49
C VAL A 52 13.55 -8.02 0.99
N VAL A 53 13.42 -8.30 2.29
CA VAL A 53 12.15 -8.51 2.99
C VAL A 53 11.77 -7.19 3.64
N LEU A 54 10.60 -6.63 3.27
CA LEU A 54 10.16 -5.30 3.69
C LEU A 54 8.83 -5.34 4.42
N ASP A 55 8.77 -4.73 5.60
CA ASP A 55 7.48 -4.40 6.20
C ASP A 55 6.79 -3.31 5.36
N VAL A 56 5.46 -3.42 5.24
CA VAL A 56 4.64 -2.43 4.56
C VAL A 56 4.63 -1.10 5.30
N ARG A 57 4.64 -1.11 6.64
CA ARG A 57 4.58 0.09 7.47
C ARG A 57 5.93 0.38 8.08
N LEU A 58 6.44 1.59 7.83
CA LEU A 58 7.68 2.10 8.40
C LEU A 58 7.42 3.50 9.00
N PRO A 59 8.19 3.93 9.99
CA PRO A 59 7.93 5.17 10.74
C PRO A 59 8.06 6.44 9.90
N ASP A 60 8.83 6.38 8.82
CA ASP A 60 9.12 7.50 7.93
C ASP A 60 8.50 7.35 6.53
N GLY A 61 7.63 6.34 6.33
CA GLY A 61 6.95 6.14 5.06
C GLY A 61 6.42 4.73 4.86
N SER A 62 6.26 4.34 3.59
CA SER A 62 5.79 3.02 3.21
C SER A 62 6.94 2.13 2.74
N GLY A 63 6.98 0.87 3.21
CA GLY A 63 7.89 -0.12 2.65
C GLY A 63 7.65 -0.39 1.16
N ILE A 64 6.45 -0.07 0.65
CA ILE A 64 6.15 -0.12 -0.79
C ILE A 64 6.97 0.91 -1.55
N ASP A 65 7.18 2.12 -0.99
CA ASP A 65 8.03 3.15 -1.59
C ASP A 65 9.52 2.75 -1.51
N ALA A 66 9.93 2.11 -0.40
CA ALA A 66 11.25 1.51 -0.30
C ALA A 66 11.45 0.41 -1.36
N CYS A 67 10.47 -0.48 -1.56
CA CYS A 67 10.48 -1.49 -2.62
C CYS A 67 10.66 -0.86 -4.00
N ARG A 68 9.86 0.16 -4.34
CA ARG A 68 9.96 0.88 -5.62
C ARG A 68 11.35 1.48 -5.82
N SER A 69 11.91 2.10 -4.79
CA SER A 69 13.23 2.72 -4.83
C SER A 69 14.35 1.69 -5.01
N VAL A 70 14.31 0.57 -4.27
CA VAL A 70 15.25 -0.55 -4.41
C VAL A 70 15.17 -1.14 -5.81
N ARG A 71 13.97 -1.46 -6.29
CA ARG A 71 13.76 -2.05 -7.63
C ARG A 71 14.20 -1.13 -8.77
N SER A 72 14.03 0.19 -8.59
CA SER A 72 14.51 1.17 -9.57
C SER A 72 16.02 1.28 -9.62
N ALA A 73 16.68 1.22 -8.46
CA ALA A 73 18.14 1.34 -8.37
C ALA A 73 18.87 0.01 -8.66
N PHE A 74 18.25 -1.12 -8.29
CA PHE A 74 18.83 -2.47 -8.36
C PHE A 74 17.81 -3.46 -8.94
N PRO A 75 17.62 -3.52 -10.26
CA PRO A 75 16.61 -4.37 -10.91
C PRO A 75 16.73 -5.87 -10.63
N ASP A 76 17.91 -6.35 -10.29
CA ASP A 76 18.18 -7.76 -10.01
C ASP A 76 17.82 -8.17 -8.60
N ILE A 77 17.72 -7.22 -7.65
CA ILE A 77 17.35 -7.49 -6.26
C ILE A 77 15.84 -7.75 -6.17
N VAL A 78 15.46 -8.86 -5.56
CA VAL A 78 14.07 -9.26 -5.41
C VAL A 78 13.50 -8.70 -4.10
N CYS A 79 12.29 -8.11 -4.17
CA CYS A 79 11.59 -7.59 -2.99
C CYS A 79 10.41 -8.48 -2.60
N LEU A 80 10.34 -8.87 -1.32
CA LEU A 80 9.25 -9.61 -0.69
C LEU A 80 8.61 -8.73 0.39
N MET A 81 7.32 -8.40 0.23
CA MET A 81 6.61 -7.63 1.24
C MET A 81 6.14 -8.53 2.37
N LEU A 82 6.35 -8.08 3.62
CA LEU A 82 5.92 -8.76 4.83
C LEU A 82 5.01 -7.82 5.62
N THR A 83 3.78 -8.21 5.91
CA THR A 83 2.78 -7.35 6.54
C THR A 83 2.03 -8.03 7.67
N ALA A 84 1.56 -7.25 8.64
CA ALA A 84 0.71 -7.75 9.71
C ALA A 84 -0.78 -7.88 9.31
N TYR A 85 -1.18 -7.32 8.17
CA TYR A 85 -2.58 -7.26 7.74
C TYR A 85 -2.72 -7.68 6.29
N ASP A 86 -3.81 -8.44 6.02
CA ASP A 86 -4.24 -8.74 4.67
C ASP A 86 -5.02 -7.52 4.12
N ASP A 87 -4.36 -6.72 3.29
CA ASP A 87 -4.90 -5.49 2.70
C ASP A 87 -4.73 -5.54 1.19
N ASP A 88 -5.83 -5.73 0.48
CA ASP A 88 -5.86 -5.82 -0.99
C ASP A 88 -5.23 -4.61 -1.68
N ARG A 89 -5.40 -3.41 -1.13
CA ARG A 89 -4.83 -2.17 -1.69
C ARG A 89 -3.31 -2.14 -1.52
N ALA A 90 -2.83 -2.51 -0.35
CA ALA A 90 -1.39 -2.59 -0.10
C ALA A 90 -0.74 -3.67 -0.98
N MET A 91 -1.42 -4.81 -1.18
CA MET A 91 -0.98 -5.86 -2.09
C MET A 91 -0.89 -5.35 -3.54
N GLN A 92 -1.92 -4.66 -4.04
CA GLN A 92 -1.92 -4.07 -5.38
C GLN A 92 -0.78 -3.05 -5.55
N ALA A 93 -0.60 -2.15 -4.58
CA ALA A 93 0.47 -1.17 -4.61
C ALA A 93 1.87 -1.82 -4.58
N ALA A 94 2.05 -2.93 -3.83
CA ALA A 94 3.28 -3.71 -3.80
C ALA A 94 3.59 -4.36 -5.16
N ILE A 95 2.57 -4.91 -5.83
CA ILE A 95 2.70 -5.47 -7.20
C ILE A 95 3.21 -4.39 -8.17
N LEU A 96 2.64 -3.18 -8.11
CA LEU A 96 3.05 -2.04 -8.93
C LEU A 96 4.46 -1.54 -8.62
N ALA A 97 4.87 -1.63 -7.36
CA ALA A 97 6.22 -1.31 -6.95
C ALA A 97 7.25 -2.37 -7.40
N GLY A 98 6.78 -3.50 -7.99
CA GLY A 98 7.64 -4.56 -8.51
C GLY A 98 8.00 -5.62 -7.47
N ALA A 99 7.24 -5.75 -6.39
CA ALA A 99 7.43 -6.84 -5.42
C ALA A 99 7.19 -8.20 -6.09
N ALA A 100 7.97 -9.20 -5.72
CA ALA A 100 7.83 -10.58 -6.18
C ALA A 100 6.82 -11.38 -5.35
N GLY A 101 6.53 -10.92 -4.13
CA GLY A 101 5.58 -11.55 -3.23
C GLY A 101 5.05 -10.60 -2.18
N TYR A 102 3.90 -10.98 -1.61
CA TYR A 102 3.25 -10.28 -0.51
C TYR A 102 2.81 -11.35 0.50
N VAL A 103 3.38 -11.33 1.66
CA VAL A 103 3.20 -12.35 2.70
C VAL A 103 2.67 -11.70 3.97
N VAL A 104 1.63 -12.29 4.54
CA VAL A 104 1.12 -11.87 5.84
C VAL A 104 2.04 -12.43 6.94
N LYS A 105 2.41 -11.61 7.92
CA LYS A 105 3.14 -12.00 9.14
C LYS A 105 2.29 -13.00 9.94
N ASP A 106 2.04 -14.18 9.39
CA ASP A 106 1.47 -15.27 10.16
C ASP A 106 2.62 -16.00 10.88
N ILE A 107 2.36 -16.42 12.12
CA ILE A 107 3.34 -16.88 13.14
C ILE A 107 4.15 -18.13 12.70
N ARG A 108 3.96 -18.64 11.50
CA ARG A 108 4.66 -19.82 10.99
C ARG A 108 5.93 -19.44 10.22
N GLY A 109 7.03 -19.24 10.92
CA GLY A 109 8.34 -18.87 10.33
C GLY A 109 8.79 -19.76 9.17
N GLN A 110 8.39 -21.03 9.11
CA GLN A 110 8.72 -21.95 8.01
C GLN A 110 8.17 -21.48 6.67
N THR A 111 6.96 -20.91 6.62
CA THR A 111 6.38 -20.40 5.36
C THR A 111 7.20 -19.23 4.82
N LEU A 112 7.67 -18.32 5.68
CA LEU A 112 8.51 -17.20 5.28
C LEU A 112 9.83 -17.65 4.66
N LEU A 113 10.49 -18.65 5.25
CA LEU A 113 11.75 -19.20 4.73
C LEU A 113 11.58 -19.85 3.35
N GLU A 114 10.48 -20.62 3.18
CA GLU A 114 10.14 -21.18 1.87
C GLU A 114 9.84 -20.09 0.83
N ASP A 115 9.15 -19.03 1.22
CA ASP A 115 8.79 -17.92 0.34
C ASP A 115 10.03 -17.12 -0.07
N ILE A 116 10.98 -16.88 0.84
CA ILE A 116 12.29 -16.29 0.52
C ILE A 116 13.01 -17.15 -0.53
N ARG A 117 13.09 -18.48 -0.35
CA ARG A 117 13.71 -19.37 -1.31
C ARG A 117 13.03 -19.35 -2.69
N ARG A 118 11.71 -19.30 -2.70
CA ARG A 118 10.92 -19.25 -3.94
C ARG A 118 11.16 -17.96 -4.72
N VAL A 119 11.16 -16.81 -4.04
CA VAL A 119 11.40 -15.52 -4.73
C VAL A 119 12.86 -15.40 -5.16
N ALA A 120 13.82 -15.87 -4.38
CA ALA A 120 15.23 -15.95 -4.76
C ALA A 120 15.46 -16.81 -6.02
N ALA A 121 14.66 -17.88 -6.18
CA ALA A 121 14.66 -18.72 -7.38
C ALA A 121 13.88 -18.11 -8.57
N GLY A 122 13.48 -16.82 -8.48
CA GLY A 122 12.77 -16.11 -9.54
C GLY A 122 11.26 -16.41 -9.63
N ARG A 123 10.68 -17.13 -8.65
CA ARG A 123 9.24 -17.40 -8.63
C ARG A 123 8.50 -16.19 -8.06
N ARG A 124 7.35 -15.86 -8.63
CA ARG A 124 6.44 -14.86 -8.07
C ARG A 124 5.42 -15.53 -7.17
N LEU A 125 5.23 -14.98 -5.98
CA LEU A 125 4.26 -15.47 -4.97
C LEU A 125 2.94 -14.70 -5.00
N LEU A 126 2.72 -13.92 -6.04
CA LEU A 126 1.49 -13.17 -6.24
C LEU A 126 0.48 -14.06 -6.97
N PRO A 127 -0.82 -14.05 -6.59
CA PRO A 127 -1.84 -14.83 -7.27
C PRO A 127 -1.86 -14.50 -8.77
N ALA A 128 -1.78 -15.54 -9.63
CA ALA A 128 -1.80 -15.36 -11.08
C ALA A 128 -3.08 -14.67 -11.59
N THR A 129 -4.17 -14.76 -10.82
CA THR A 129 -5.46 -14.10 -11.08
C THR A 129 -5.46 -12.61 -10.75
N THR A 130 -4.51 -12.14 -9.93
CA THR A 130 -4.43 -10.74 -9.50
C THR A 130 -3.65 -9.87 -10.51
N VAL A 131 -2.68 -10.45 -11.22
CA VAL A 131 -1.82 -9.71 -12.15
C VAL A 131 -2.57 -9.19 -13.38
N PRO A 132 -3.37 -9.97 -14.12
CA PRO A 132 -4.12 -9.45 -15.27
C PRO A 132 -5.24 -8.47 -14.89
N ALA A 133 -6.01 -8.76 -13.84
CA ALA A 133 -7.07 -7.89 -13.37
C ALA A 133 -6.51 -6.58 -12.77
N THR A 134 -5.34 -6.65 -12.14
CA THR A 134 -4.65 -5.48 -11.57
C THR A 134 -4.04 -4.62 -12.68
N VAL A 135 -3.44 -5.21 -13.70
CA VAL A 135 -2.90 -4.47 -14.85
C VAL A 135 -4.01 -3.85 -15.68
N GLU A 136 -5.14 -4.56 -15.93
CA GLU A 136 -6.30 -3.98 -16.62
C GLU A 136 -6.96 -2.85 -15.81
N ARG A 137 -7.10 -3.00 -14.50
CA ARG A 137 -7.60 -1.92 -13.64
C ARG A 137 -6.68 -0.70 -13.67
N LEU A 138 -5.37 -0.89 -13.68
CA LEU A 138 -4.37 0.18 -13.62
C LEU A 138 -4.18 0.90 -14.95
N THR A 139 -4.40 0.24 -16.07
CA THR A 139 -4.48 0.93 -17.37
C THR A 139 -5.78 1.72 -17.52
N SER A 140 -6.83 1.36 -16.74
CA SER A 140 -8.05 2.17 -16.61
C SER A 140 -7.99 3.21 -15.48
N GLU A 141 -7.11 3.03 -14.47
CA GLU A 141 -6.96 3.88 -13.27
C GLU A 141 -5.77 4.88 -13.34
N VAL A 142 -5.05 4.98 -14.47
CA VAL A 142 -4.19 6.14 -14.76
C VAL A 142 -5.03 7.42 -14.99
N ARG A 143 -6.32 7.33 -14.68
CA ARG A 143 -7.22 8.45 -14.51
C ARG A 143 -7.69 8.50 -13.06
N ASP A 144 -7.11 9.44 -12.32
CA ASP A 144 -7.57 9.98 -11.05
C ASP A 144 -7.38 9.08 -9.81
N ASP A 145 -6.44 9.52 -8.97
CA ASP A 145 -6.23 9.18 -7.55
C ASP A 145 -7.43 9.71 -6.69
N VAL A 146 -8.65 9.36 -7.07
CA VAL A 146 -9.86 9.72 -6.35
C VAL A 146 -10.38 8.47 -5.63
N PRO A 147 -10.43 8.45 -4.28
CA PRO A 147 -11.06 7.37 -3.54
C PRO A 147 -12.45 7.09 -4.09
N GLU A 148 -12.77 5.83 -4.42
CA GLU A 148 -14.09 5.45 -4.96
C GLU A 148 -15.19 5.86 -3.98
N LEU A 149 -15.81 6.99 -4.27
CA LEU A 149 -16.97 7.45 -3.53
C LEU A 149 -18.20 6.68 -4.01
N THR A 150 -18.99 6.18 -3.07
CA THR A 150 -20.31 5.66 -3.38
C THR A 150 -21.16 6.74 -4.08
N MET A 151 -22.18 6.34 -4.81
CA MET A 151 -23.08 7.29 -5.48
C MET A 151 -23.62 8.35 -4.51
N ARG A 152 -23.94 7.96 -3.26
CA ARG A 152 -24.42 8.89 -2.21
C ARG A 152 -23.33 9.83 -1.71
N GLU A 153 -22.12 9.34 -1.48
CA GLU A 153 -20.98 10.17 -1.09
C GLU A 153 -20.63 11.19 -2.18
N ARG A 154 -20.69 10.79 -3.45
CA ARG A 154 -20.48 11.66 -4.59
C ARG A 154 -21.53 12.77 -4.68
N GLN A 155 -22.81 12.44 -4.54
CA GLN A 155 -23.90 13.42 -4.49
C GLN A 155 -23.72 14.42 -3.34
N VAL A 156 -23.30 13.95 -2.16
CA VAL A 156 -23.02 14.81 -1.01
C VAL A 156 -21.83 15.73 -1.29
N LEU A 157 -20.75 15.21 -1.89
CA LEU A 157 -19.56 16.00 -2.27
C LEU A 157 -19.90 17.12 -3.29
N GLU A 158 -20.68 16.80 -4.31
CA GLU A 158 -21.15 17.79 -5.30
C GLU A 158 -21.93 18.94 -4.65
N LEU A 159 -22.81 18.60 -3.72
CA LEU A 159 -23.62 19.60 -3.04
C LEU A 159 -22.79 20.42 -2.04
N ILE A 160 -21.72 19.83 -1.44
CA ILE A 160 -20.73 20.55 -0.65
C ILE A 160 -19.93 21.52 -1.52
N ALA A 161 -19.48 21.09 -2.70
CA ALA A 161 -18.79 21.92 -3.67
C ALA A 161 -19.67 23.08 -4.14
N GLY A 162 -20.99 22.86 -4.26
CA GLY A 162 -21.99 23.89 -4.53
C GLY A 162 -22.30 24.80 -3.35
N GLY A 163 -21.61 24.67 -2.21
CA GLY A 163 -21.74 25.54 -1.02
C GLY A 163 -22.99 25.29 -0.16
N LEU A 164 -23.72 24.19 -0.36
CA LEU A 164 -24.95 23.90 0.39
C LEU A 164 -24.64 23.50 1.84
N THR A 165 -25.48 23.89 2.79
CA THR A 165 -25.43 23.44 4.19
C THR A 165 -25.95 22.00 4.34
N ASN A 166 -25.67 21.32 5.47
CA ASN A 166 -26.17 19.97 5.71
C ASN A 166 -27.70 19.87 5.66
N ARG A 167 -28.40 20.91 6.13
CA ARG A 167 -29.86 20.99 6.04
C ARG A 167 -30.32 21.05 4.59
N GLN A 168 -29.74 21.93 3.77
CA GLN A 168 -30.07 22.06 2.35
C GLN A 168 -29.75 20.77 1.55
N ILE A 169 -28.63 20.10 1.90
CA ILE A 169 -28.29 18.81 1.33
C ILE A 169 -29.34 17.76 1.72
N GLY A 170 -29.76 17.76 3.00
CA GLY A 170 -30.81 16.88 3.48
C GLY A 170 -32.12 17.07 2.72
N ASP A 171 -32.57 18.32 2.58
CA ASP A 171 -33.78 18.69 1.84
C ASP A 171 -33.69 18.22 0.38
N ARG A 172 -32.52 18.35 -0.27
CA ARG A 172 -32.32 17.98 -1.67
C ARG A 172 -32.21 16.46 -1.92
N LEU A 173 -31.69 15.72 -0.95
CA LEU A 173 -31.47 14.27 -1.05
C LEU A 173 -32.54 13.43 -0.34
N GLY A 174 -33.52 14.08 0.31
CA GLY A 174 -34.55 13.40 1.13
C GLY A 174 -33.96 12.73 2.39
N LEU A 175 -32.97 13.36 3.01
CA LEU A 175 -32.25 12.82 4.18
C LEU A 175 -32.40 13.75 5.39
N ALA A 176 -32.42 13.18 6.59
CA ALA A 176 -32.32 13.96 7.82
C ALA A 176 -30.93 14.65 7.90
N GLU A 177 -30.87 15.88 8.44
CA GLU A 177 -29.64 16.64 8.63
C GLU A 177 -28.55 15.87 9.38
N LYS A 178 -28.95 15.07 10.39
CA LYS A 178 -28.05 14.18 11.15
C LYS A 178 -27.40 13.11 10.25
N THR A 179 -28.17 12.56 9.31
CA THR A 179 -27.67 11.58 8.33
C THR A 179 -26.66 12.22 7.39
N VAL A 180 -26.94 13.42 6.90
CA VAL A 180 -26.00 14.18 6.05
C VAL A 180 -24.70 14.47 6.80
N LYS A 181 -24.78 14.84 8.10
CA LYS A 181 -23.59 15.07 8.93
C LYS A 181 -22.71 13.83 9.03
N ASN A 182 -23.31 12.63 9.12
CA ASN A 182 -22.56 11.38 9.13
C ASN A 182 -21.89 11.12 7.75
N TYR A 183 -22.58 11.36 6.65
CA TYR A 183 -22.01 11.27 5.31
C TYR A 183 -20.83 12.23 5.12
N VAL A 184 -20.95 13.48 5.57
CA VAL A 184 -19.88 14.48 5.49
C VAL A 184 -18.67 14.03 6.30
N SER A 185 -18.86 13.52 7.53
CA SER A 185 -17.75 13.03 8.37
C SER A 185 -17.06 11.82 7.75
N GLY A 186 -17.82 10.85 7.23
CA GLY A 186 -17.29 9.68 6.54
C GLY A 186 -16.54 10.06 5.25
N LEU A 187 -17.09 11.00 4.49
CA LEU A 187 -16.48 11.53 3.28
C LEU A 187 -15.13 12.21 3.54
N LEU A 188 -15.07 13.08 4.58
CA LEU A 188 -13.84 13.75 4.99
C LEU A 188 -12.77 12.74 5.39
N ALA A 189 -13.11 11.74 6.22
CA ALA A 189 -12.20 10.68 6.62
C ALA A 189 -11.69 9.86 5.42
N LYS A 190 -12.59 9.53 4.47
CA LYS A 190 -12.28 8.75 3.29
C LYS A 190 -11.37 9.49 2.29
N LEU A 191 -11.53 10.81 2.20
CA LEU A 191 -10.71 11.68 1.34
C LEU A 191 -9.43 12.18 2.04
N GLY A 192 -9.19 11.81 3.32
CA GLY A 192 -8.06 12.32 4.09
C GLY A 192 -8.12 13.81 4.39
N LEU A 193 -9.33 14.41 4.41
CA LEU A 193 -9.56 15.84 4.60
C LEU A 193 -10.01 16.13 6.04
N GLU A 194 -9.52 17.22 6.61
CA GLU A 194 -9.88 17.62 7.98
C GLU A 194 -11.07 18.57 8.05
N ARG A 195 -11.31 19.33 6.98
CA ARG A 195 -12.29 20.44 6.97
C ARG A 195 -13.22 20.36 5.76
N ARG A 196 -14.49 20.72 5.99
CA ARG A 196 -15.50 20.83 4.94
C ARG A 196 -15.08 21.74 3.77
N THR A 197 -14.37 22.82 4.05
CA THR A 197 -13.85 23.75 3.02
C THR A 197 -12.88 23.04 2.08
N GLN A 198 -12.07 22.12 2.59
CA GLN A 198 -11.19 21.31 1.77
C GLN A 198 -11.99 20.37 0.86
N ALA A 199 -13.08 19.77 1.36
CA ALA A 199 -13.98 18.96 0.54
C ALA A 199 -14.69 19.79 -0.54
N ALA A 200 -15.03 21.07 -0.26
CA ALA A 200 -15.62 21.95 -1.27
C ALA A 200 -14.63 22.25 -2.40
N VAL A 201 -13.37 22.56 -2.08
CA VAL A 201 -12.31 22.78 -3.08
C VAL A 201 -12.04 21.49 -3.85
N TYR A 202 -11.89 20.37 -3.15
CA TYR A 202 -11.66 19.06 -3.76
C TYR A 202 -12.77 18.68 -4.77
N GLY A 203 -14.04 18.87 -4.37
CA GLY A 203 -15.19 18.61 -5.26
C GLY A 203 -15.28 19.57 -6.45
N ALA A 204 -14.78 20.80 -6.31
CA ALA A 204 -14.72 21.77 -7.43
C ALA A 204 -13.59 21.43 -8.43
N ASP A 205 -12.42 21.02 -7.93
CA ASP A 205 -11.23 20.69 -8.74
C ASP A 205 -11.37 19.33 -9.45
N HIS A 206 -12.01 18.36 -8.79
CA HIS A 206 -12.29 17.02 -9.33
C HIS A 206 -13.71 16.90 -9.85
N GLY A 207 -14.27 18.02 -10.26
CA GLY A 207 -15.65 18.19 -10.67
C GLY A 207 -16.17 16.99 -11.42
N VAL A 208 -17.18 16.34 -10.84
CA VAL A 208 -17.99 15.34 -11.51
C VAL A 208 -18.61 16.02 -12.73
N ARG A 209 -17.90 15.93 -13.86
CA ARG A 209 -18.42 16.40 -15.13
C ARG A 209 -19.66 15.58 -15.43
N ASP A 210 -20.77 16.31 -15.40
CA ASP A 210 -22.09 15.87 -15.83
C ASP A 210 -21.99 15.07 -17.14
N HIS A 211 -22.25 13.76 -17.08
CA HIS A 211 -22.49 12.94 -18.25
C HIS A 211 -23.93 13.18 -18.69
N ARG A 212 -24.18 14.40 -19.15
CA ARG A 212 -25.33 14.69 -20.03
C ARG A 212 -24.78 15.00 -21.44
N ARG A 213 -24.66 13.93 -22.21
CA ARG A 213 -25.05 13.92 -23.64
C ARG A 213 -25.26 12.50 -24.11
#